data_f548963735007d4281ce86bc35bbaffe
#
_entry.id   f548963735007d4281ce86bc35bbaffe
#
_cell.length_a   1.000
_cell.length_b   1.000
_cell.length_c   1.000
_cell.angle_alpha   90.00
_cell.angle_beta   90.00
_cell.angle_gamma   90.00
#
_symmetry.space_group_name_H-M   'P 1'
#
loop_
_entity.id
_entity.type
_entity.pdbx_description
1 polymer ?
#
loop_
_entity_poly.entity_id
_entity_poly.type
_entity_poly.pdbx_seq_one_letter_code
_entity_poly.pdbx_strand_id
1 'polypeptide(L)'
;MEFYRTNGERIHYEIIGTGFPVVFLHGNNLESGYFKKQRVLSKYFKLIFVDSLGQGQSGNIFGQISFSYLADSLEELLSYLTVKKCLLVGHSDGANLAIEYAALHQSRVAGILANSGNIAFDGVKFLPRYSTYLEEIFYKVLGIFSPFFNRKAKASALLYEDLDIPKDAFAKSNYPVVVLAGAHDMIKRRHSIEIAKLFPKGKFIEIKNQGHNIPQKDSICFNKIISGLVKYIQSFKQYIPDNIRR
;
A
#
# COMPACT_ATOMS: atom_id res chain seq x y z
N MET A 1 15.43 -5.14 -9.47
CA MET A 1 15.99 -6.22 -8.63
C MET A 1 14.94 -7.30 -8.46
N GLU A 2 15.36 -8.52 -8.09
CA GLU A 2 14.47 -9.66 -7.92
C GLU A 2 14.74 -10.35 -6.59
N PHE A 3 13.66 -10.78 -5.93
CA PHE A 3 13.67 -11.61 -4.74
C PHE A 3 12.81 -12.85 -5.02
N TYR A 4 13.30 -14.00 -4.65
CA TYR A 4 12.57 -15.27 -4.79
C TYR A 4 12.13 -15.73 -3.40
N ARG A 5 10.83 -15.93 -3.25
CA ARG A 5 10.22 -16.53 -2.07
C ARG A 5 10.63 -18.00 -1.93
N THR A 6 10.43 -18.55 -0.76
CA THR A 6 10.74 -19.98 -0.50
C THR A 6 9.99 -20.95 -1.40
N ASN A 7 8.80 -20.56 -1.87
CA ASN A 7 7.99 -21.34 -2.82
C ASN A 7 8.37 -21.11 -4.30
N GLY A 8 9.39 -20.29 -4.58
CA GLY A 8 9.86 -19.98 -5.93
C GLY A 8 9.16 -18.83 -6.63
N GLU A 9 8.16 -18.19 -6.01
CA GLU A 9 7.55 -16.97 -6.56
C GLU A 9 8.53 -15.80 -6.55
N ARG A 10 8.50 -15.01 -7.61
CA ARG A 10 9.45 -13.93 -7.83
C ARG A 10 8.80 -12.57 -7.59
N ILE A 11 9.39 -11.76 -6.70
CA ILE A 11 9.02 -10.38 -6.46
C ILE A 11 10.04 -9.46 -7.13
N HIS A 12 9.57 -8.57 -8.00
CA HIS A 12 10.36 -7.47 -8.52
C HIS A 12 10.28 -6.27 -7.58
N TYR A 13 11.44 -5.65 -7.33
CA TYR A 13 11.52 -4.45 -6.51
C TYR A 13 12.67 -3.55 -6.97
N GLU A 14 12.60 -2.29 -6.61
CA GLU A 14 13.65 -1.31 -6.87
C GLU A 14 13.99 -0.56 -5.58
N ILE A 15 15.30 -0.31 -5.36
CA ILE A 15 15.77 0.49 -4.23
C ILE A 15 16.58 1.65 -4.76
N ILE A 16 16.23 2.87 -4.30
CA ILE A 16 17.00 4.09 -4.60
C ILE A 16 17.14 4.94 -3.34
N GLY A 17 18.25 5.65 -3.23
CA GLY A 17 18.56 6.49 -2.07
C GLY A 17 19.01 5.70 -0.85
N THR A 18 19.21 6.42 0.25
CA THR A 18 19.69 5.88 1.54
C THR A 18 18.91 6.51 2.70
N GLY A 19 19.12 6.03 3.93
CA GLY A 19 18.46 6.57 5.12
C GLY A 19 17.22 5.82 5.54
N PHE A 20 16.18 6.52 6.03
CA PHE A 20 14.98 5.90 6.56
C PHE A 20 14.16 5.20 5.45
N PRO A 21 13.77 3.91 5.64
CA PRO A 21 13.05 3.17 4.61
C PRO A 21 11.61 3.66 4.42
N VAL A 22 11.26 3.93 3.15
CA VAL A 22 9.89 4.21 2.70
C VAL A 22 9.55 3.17 1.63
N VAL A 23 8.54 2.36 1.89
CA VAL A 23 8.08 1.27 1.01
C VAL A 23 6.85 1.73 0.25
N PHE A 24 6.89 1.65 -1.08
CA PHE A 24 5.81 2.06 -1.97
C PHE A 24 5.08 0.84 -2.54
N LEU A 25 3.76 0.83 -2.36
CA LEU A 25 2.84 -0.25 -2.75
C LEU A 25 1.80 0.32 -3.72
N HIS A 26 1.83 -0.15 -4.97
CA HIS A 26 0.96 0.33 -6.04
C HIS A 26 -0.46 -0.24 -5.97
N GLY A 27 -1.38 0.36 -6.74
CA GLY A 27 -2.77 -0.09 -6.85
C GLY A 27 -2.95 -1.29 -7.78
N ASN A 28 -4.19 -1.78 -7.87
CA ASN A 28 -4.57 -2.91 -8.72
C ASN A 28 -4.16 -2.69 -10.18
N ASN A 29 -3.60 -3.73 -10.78
CA ASN A 29 -3.17 -3.72 -12.18
C ASN A 29 -2.17 -2.61 -12.54
N LEU A 30 -1.50 -2.01 -11.55
CA LEU A 30 -0.40 -1.07 -11.71
C LEU A 30 0.95 -1.76 -11.49
N GLU A 31 1.99 -0.95 -11.36
CA GLU A 31 3.38 -1.37 -11.10
C GLU A 31 4.12 -0.27 -10.33
N SER A 32 5.32 -0.55 -9.86
CA SER A 32 6.18 0.38 -9.12
C SER A 32 6.45 1.70 -9.85
N GLY A 33 6.45 1.69 -11.19
CA GLY A 33 6.56 2.88 -12.04
C GLY A 33 5.45 3.91 -11.83
N TYR A 34 4.32 3.52 -11.22
CA TYR A 34 3.28 4.45 -10.81
C TYR A 34 3.82 5.56 -9.92
N PHE A 35 4.79 5.29 -9.07
CA PHE A 35 5.39 6.24 -8.14
C PHE A 35 6.59 7.01 -8.69
N LYS A 36 6.74 7.13 -10.02
CA LYS A 36 7.87 7.82 -10.66
C LYS A 36 8.11 9.25 -10.15
N LYS A 37 7.05 9.98 -9.78
CA LYS A 37 7.14 11.35 -9.26
C LYS A 37 7.61 11.42 -7.80
N GLN A 38 7.59 10.31 -7.07
CA GLN A 38 8.07 10.19 -5.69
C GLN A 38 9.56 9.90 -5.63
N ARG A 39 10.19 9.52 -6.75
CA ARG A 39 11.63 9.20 -6.83
C ARG A 39 12.54 10.35 -6.39
N VAL A 40 12.07 11.58 -6.50
CA VAL A 40 12.81 12.77 -6.02
C VAL A 40 13.12 12.71 -4.51
N LEU A 41 12.34 11.95 -3.73
CA LEU A 41 12.53 11.75 -2.30
C LEU A 41 13.77 10.89 -1.97
N SER A 42 14.37 10.22 -2.97
CA SER A 42 15.60 9.42 -2.79
C SER A 42 16.80 10.25 -2.32
N LYS A 43 16.74 11.57 -2.50
CA LYS A 43 17.72 12.50 -1.93
C LYS A 43 17.75 12.50 -0.39
N TYR A 44 16.68 12.02 0.25
CA TYR A 44 16.48 12.12 1.69
C TYR A 44 16.20 10.79 2.37
N PHE A 45 15.67 9.80 1.61
CA PHE A 45 15.18 8.54 2.16
C PHE A 45 15.61 7.36 1.30
N LYS A 46 15.67 6.17 1.91
CA LYS A 46 15.77 4.90 1.19
C LYS A 46 14.37 4.53 0.69
N LEU A 47 14.15 4.64 -0.60
CA LEU A 47 12.86 4.31 -1.24
C LEU A 47 12.93 2.86 -1.74
N ILE A 48 11.89 2.09 -1.41
CA ILE A 48 11.73 0.70 -1.85
C ILE A 48 10.41 0.64 -2.61
N PHE A 49 10.46 0.46 -3.91
CA PHE A 49 9.29 0.29 -4.77
C PHE A 49 9.09 -1.18 -5.03
N VAL A 50 7.90 -1.69 -4.75
CA VAL A 50 7.59 -3.12 -4.86
C VAL A 50 6.51 -3.32 -5.91
N ASP A 51 6.74 -4.25 -6.83
CA ASP A 51 5.68 -4.78 -7.67
C ASP A 51 5.01 -5.94 -6.93
N SER A 52 3.72 -5.81 -6.64
CA SER A 52 2.95 -6.86 -5.98
C SER A 52 2.98 -8.16 -6.80
N LEU A 53 2.96 -9.32 -6.14
CA LEU A 53 2.90 -10.61 -6.84
C LEU A 53 1.77 -10.64 -7.87
N GLY A 54 2.02 -11.23 -9.01
CA GLY A 54 1.07 -11.29 -10.12
C GLY A 54 0.94 -10.00 -10.93
N GLN A 55 1.61 -8.92 -10.54
CA GLN A 55 1.49 -7.59 -11.17
C GLN A 55 2.86 -7.02 -11.53
N GLY A 56 2.88 -5.99 -12.38
CA GLY A 56 4.11 -5.36 -12.84
C GLY A 56 5.10 -6.37 -13.41
N GLN A 57 6.35 -6.28 -12.98
CA GLN A 57 7.44 -7.19 -13.36
C GLN A 57 7.59 -8.39 -12.41
N SER A 58 6.75 -8.50 -11.35
CA SER A 58 6.73 -9.67 -10.48
C SER A 58 6.21 -10.91 -11.20
N GLY A 59 6.59 -12.09 -10.69
CA GLY A 59 6.16 -13.38 -11.23
C GLY A 59 4.69 -13.68 -10.97
N ASN A 60 4.24 -14.80 -11.52
CA ASN A 60 2.89 -15.30 -11.30
C ASN A 60 2.71 -15.78 -9.85
N ILE A 61 1.48 -15.74 -9.37
CA ILE A 61 1.06 -16.34 -8.11
C ILE A 61 0.74 -17.81 -8.38
N PHE A 62 1.27 -18.71 -7.55
CA PHE A 62 1.03 -20.14 -7.66
C PHE A 62 -0.25 -20.60 -6.97
N GLY A 63 -0.81 -19.77 -6.08
CA GLY A 63 -2.04 -20.06 -5.36
C GLY A 63 -3.15 -19.04 -5.61
N GLN A 64 -4.06 -18.96 -4.66
CA GLN A 64 -5.11 -17.95 -4.63
C GLN A 64 -4.50 -16.62 -4.14
N ILE A 65 -4.81 -15.53 -4.85
CA ILE A 65 -4.43 -14.18 -4.43
C ILE A 65 -5.33 -13.71 -3.30
N SER A 66 -4.73 -13.10 -2.27
CA SER A 66 -5.43 -12.38 -1.21
C SER A 66 -4.53 -11.28 -0.65
N PHE A 67 -5.08 -10.30 0.07
CA PHE A 67 -4.26 -9.28 0.72
C PHE A 67 -3.37 -9.88 1.81
N SER A 68 -3.83 -10.88 2.56
CA SER A 68 -2.99 -11.58 3.55
C SER A 68 -1.81 -12.29 2.88
N TYR A 69 -2.04 -12.98 1.76
CA TYR A 69 -0.96 -13.61 0.99
C TYR A 69 0.07 -12.60 0.46
N LEU A 70 -0.39 -11.44 -0.02
CA LEU A 70 0.48 -10.35 -0.44
C LEU A 70 1.24 -9.73 0.73
N ALA A 71 0.61 -9.62 1.90
CA ALA A 71 1.26 -9.11 3.12
C ALA A 71 2.40 -10.03 3.59
N ASP A 72 2.18 -11.35 3.59
CA ASP A 72 3.22 -12.33 3.90
C ASP A 72 4.35 -12.29 2.88
N SER A 73 4.05 -12.12 1.60
CA SER A 73 5.06 -11.98 0.55
C SER A 73 5.92 -10.72 0.74
N LEU A 74 5.30 -9.63 1.17
CA LEU A 74 5.99 -8.38 1.51
C LEU A 74 6.88 -8.56 2.76
N GLU A 75 6.41 -9.31 3.77
CA GLU A 75 7.18 -9.61 4.99
C GLU A 75 8.45 -10.40 4.65
N GLU A 76 8.37 -11.41 3.77
CA GLU A 76 9.53 -12.17 3.30
C GLU A 76 10.54 -11.24 2.60
N LEU A 77 10.07 -10.36 1.69
CA LEU A 77 10.93 -9.39 1.02
C LEU A 77 11.59 -8.42 2.02
N LEU A 78 10.82 -7.83 2.94
CA LEU A 78 11.37 -6.88 3.92
C LEU A 78 12.33 -7.55 4.91
N SER A 79 12.12 -8.83 5.22
CA SER A 79 13.04 -9.64 6.01
C SER A 79 14.35 -9.87 5.26
N TYR A 80 14.29 -10.28 3.99
CA TYR A 80 15.45 -10.41 3.11
C TYR A 80 16.25 -9.11 3.01
N LEU A 81 15.57 -7.98 2.86
CA LEU A 81 16.19 -6.65 2.80
C LEU A 81 16.64 -6.11 4.16
N THR A 82 16.49 -6.88 5.23
CA THR A 82 16.83 -6.51 6.61
C THR A 82 16.19 -5.19 7.06
N VAL A 83 15.00 -4.88 6.54
CA VAL A 83 14.24 -3.68 6.91
C VAL A 83 13.57 -3.89 8.27
N LYS A 84 14.08 -3.27 9.32
CA LYS A 84 13.54 -3.40 10.69
C LYS A 84 12.27 -2.58 10.92
N LYS A 85 12.24 -1.35 10.38
CA LYS A 85 11.12 -0.39 10.51
C LYS A 85 11.02 0.44 9.24
N CYS A 86 9.79 0.64 8.71
CA CYS A 86 9.55 1.46 7.53
C CYS A 86 8.25 2.28 7.62
N LEU A 87 8.17 3.34 6.81
CA LEU A 87 6.91 3.96 6.43
C LEU A 87 6.34 3.19 5.23
N LEU A 88 5.10 2.70 5.35
CA LEU A 88 4.37 2.13 4.23
C LEU A 88 3.59 3.24 3.52
N VAL A 89 3.75 3.34 2.21
CA VAL A 89 3.05 4.31 1.35
C VAL A 89 2.29 3.51 0.30
N GLY A 90 0.98 3.39 0.48
CA GLY A 90 0.11 2.62 -0.40
C GLY A 90 -0.84 3.50 -1.19
N HIS A 91 -1.17 3.09 -2.41
CA HIS A 91 -2.20 3.67 -3.25
C HIS A 91 -3.24 2.61 -3.63
N SER A 92 -4.54 2.91 -3.43
CA SER A 92 -5.64 2.00 -3.77
C SER A 92 -5.42 0.61 -3.11
N ASP A 93 -5.34 -0.49 -3.85
CA ASP A 93 -5.00 -1.82 -3.30
C ASP A 93 -3.67 -1.84 -2.54
N GLY A 94 -2.70 -1.02 -2.94
CA GLY A 94 -1.47 -0.87 -2.16
C GLY A 94 -1.70 -0.24 -0.78
N ALA A 95 -2.75 0.59 -0.62
CA ALA A 95 -3.15 1.10 0.68
C ALA A 95 -3.86 0.01 1.51
N ASN A 96 -4.68 -0.83 0.87
CA ASN A 96 -5.30 -2.00 1.47
C ASN A 96 -4.21 -2.98 1.97
N LEU A 97 -3.22 -3.26 1.10
CA LEU A 97 -2.07 -4.09 1.44
C LEU A 97 -1.26 -3.52 2.62
N ALA A 98 -1.06 -2.20 2.68
CA ALA A 98 -0.36 -1.57 3.81
C ALA A 98 -1.11 -1.73 5.13
N ILE A 99 -2.44 -1.68 5.10
CA ILE A 99 -3.31 -1.87 6.28
C ILE A 99 -3.32 -3.34 6.70
N GLU A 100 -3.49 -4.27 5.77
CA GLU A 100 -3.43 -5.71 6.01
C GLU A 100 -2.07 -6.12 6.58
N TYR A 101 -0.99 -5.65 5.95
CA TYR A 101 0.36 -5.87 6.45
C TYR A 101 0.54 -5.37 7.89
N ALA A 102 -0.04 -4.21 8.21
CA ALA A 102 0.04 -3.68 9.56
C ALA A 102 -0.78 -4.49 10.58
N ALA A 103 -1.85 -5.17 10.16
CA ALA A 103 -2.60 -6.07 11.03
C ALA A 103 -1.80 -7.34 11.38
N LEU A 104 -1.07 -7.89 10.41
CA LEU A 104 -0.31 -9.14 10.55
C LEU A 104 1.11 -8.92 11.06
N HIS A 105 1.82 -7.89 10.59
CA HIS A 105 3.25 -7.67 10.79
C HIS A 105 3.57 -6.30 11.42
N GLN A 106 2.79 -5.90 12.45
CA GLN A 106 2.84 -4.58 13.08
C GLN A 106 4.23 -4.16 13.54
N SER A 107 5.08 -5.12 13.93
CA SER A 107 6.41 -4.86 14.46
C SER A 107 7.33 -4.07 13.51
N ARG A 108 7.14 -4.17 12.19
CA ARG A 108 7.94 -3.43 11.18
C ARG A 108 7.37 -2.07 10.82
N VAL A 109 6.13 -1.78 11.20
CA VAL A 109 5.47 -0.53 10.82
C VAL A 109 5.93 0.61 11.70
N ALA A 110 6.45 1.67 11.07
CA ALA A 110 6.77 2.93 11.73
C ALA A 110 5.74 4.02 11.41
N GLY A 111 4.93 3.84 10.37
CA GLY A 111 3.84 4.69 9.97
C GLY A 111 3.20 4.20 8.67
N ILE A 112 2.02 4.73 8.35
CA ILE A 112 1.28 4.41 7.13
C ILE A 112 0.79 5.70 6.48
N LEU A 113 0.95 5.81 5.17
CA LEU A 113 0.22 6.71 4.29
C LEU A 113 -0.65 5.87 3.36
N ALA A 114 -1.93 5.76 3.68
CA ALA A 114 -2.93 5.02 2.89
C ALA A 114 -3.69 5.99 1.99
N ASN A 115 -3.33 6.05 0.70
CA ASN A 115 -4.01 6.90 -0.27
C ASN A 115 -5.10 6.13 -0.99
N SER A 116 -6.34 6.57 -0.85
CA SER A 116 -7.50 6.08 -1.61
C SER A 116 -7.74 4.57 -1.45
N GLY A 117 -7.46 4.00 -0.27
CA GLY A 117 -7.72 2.60 0.05
C GLY A 117 -9.18 2.36 0.47
N ASN A 118 -9.60 1.10 0.34
CA ASN A 118 -10.90 0.61 0.81
C ASN A 118 -10.72 -0.77 1.45
N ILE A 119 -10.96 -0.88 2.74
CA ILE A 119 -10.86 -2.16 3.46
C ILE A 119 -12.10 -3.05 3.28
N ALA A 120 -13.11 -2.53 2.59
CA ALA A 120 -14.32 -3.27 2.23
C ALA A 120 -14.83 -2.79 0.87
N PHE A 121 -15.36 -3.71 0.08
CA PHE A 121 -15.86 -3.42 -1.27
C PHE A 121 -17.00 -2.39 -1.26
N ASP A 122 -17.82 -2.35 -0.24
CA ASP A 122 -18.88 -1.36 -0.10
C ASP A 122 -18.34 0.05 0.15
N GLY A 123 -17.08 0.22 0.52
CA GLY A 123 -16.38 1.51 0.62
C GLY A 123 -16.22 2.24 -0.71
N VAL A 124 -16.31 1.53 -1.84
CA VAL A 124 -16.28 2.10 -3.19
C VAL A 124 -17.66 2.66 -3.57
N LYS A 125 -17.71 3.77 -4.30
CA LYS A 125 -18.96 4.35 -4.84
C LYS A 125 -19.56 3.44 -5.92
N PHE A 126 -20.90 3.54 -6.13
CA PHE A 126 -21.64 2.62 -6.99
C PHE A 126 -21.14 2.55 -8.44
N LEU A 127 -21.00 3.70 -9.12
CA LEU A 127 -20.57 3.72 -10.53
C LEU A 127 -19.18 3.11 -10.75
N PRO A 128 -18.12 3.47 -9.96
CA PRO A 128 -16.84 2.78 -10.03
C PRO A 128 -16.91 1.28 -9.75
N ARG A 129 -17.75 0.83 -8.80
CA ARG A 129 -17.95 -0.61 -8.53
C ARG A 129 -18.49 -1.34 -9.78
N TYR A 130 -19.43 -0.73 -10.48
CA TYR A 130 -19.98 -1.32 -11.71
C TYR A 130 -18.93 -1.38 -12.84
N SER A 131 -18.14 -0.30 -13.02
CA SER A 131 -17.06 -0.31 -14.02
C SER A 131 -16.00 -1.35 -13.73
N THR A 132 -15.64 -1.56 -12.46
CA THR A 132 -14.72 -2.61 -12.02
C THR A 132 -15.21 -4.01 -12.41
N TYR A 133 -16.51 -4.27 -12.23
CA TYR A 133 -17.10 -5.54 -12.61
C TYR A 133 -17.02 -5.79 -14.12
N LEU A 134 -17.30 -4.78 -14.93
CA LEU A 134 -17.18 -4.89 -16.39
C LEU A 134 -15.71 -5.10 -16.83
N GLU A 135 -14.77 -4.43 -16.19
CA GLU A 135 -13.34 -4.58 -16.45
C GLU A 135 -12.86 -6.01 -16.12
N GLU A 136 -13.30 -6.57 -15.00
CA GLU A 136 -12.97 -7.95 -14.63
C GLU A 136 -13.51 -8.96 -15.65
N ILE A 137 -14.77 -8.83 -16.08
CA ILE A 137 -15.33 -9.68 -17.13
C ILE A 137 -14.50 -9.59 -18.41
N PHE A 138 -14.13 -8.36 -18.81
CA PHE A 138 -13.29 -8.13 -19.98
C PHE A 138 -11.94 -8.86 -19.85
N TYR A 139 -11.27 -8.76 -18.71
CA TYR A 139 -10.00 -9.46 -18.48
C TYR A 139 -10.17 -10.97 -18.41
N LYS A 140 -11.26 -11.49 -17.85
CA LYS A 140 -11.54 -12.94 -17.82
C LYS A 140 -11.72 -13.49 -19.22
N VAL A 141 -12.48 -12.81 -20.07
CA VAL A 141 -12.72 -13.23 -21.46
C VAL A 141 -11.42 -13.22 -22.25
N LEU A 142 -10.66 -12.13 -22.22
CA LEU A 142 -9.37 -12.04 -22.91
C LEU A 142 -8.31 -12.96 -22.31
N GLY A 143 -8.41 -13.26 -21.03
CA GLY A 143 -7.51 -14.15 -20.29
C GLY A 143 -7.53 -15.60 -20.78
N ILE A 144 -8.63 -16.02 -21.44
CA ILE A 144 -8.70 -17.34 -22.10
C ILE A 144 -7.62 -17.47 -23.17
N PHE A 145 -7.31 -16.38 -23.88
CA PHE A 145 -6.42 -16.36 -25.03
C PHE A 145 -5.03 -15.75 -24.71
N SER A 146 -4.87 -15.10 -23.54
CA SER A 146 -3.65 -14.36 -23.22
C SER A 146 -3.25 -14.49 -21.74
N PRO A 147 -2.06 -15.04 -21.44
CA PRO A 147 -1.53 -15.06 -20.06
C PRO A 147 -1.44 -13.70 -19.40
N PHE A 148 -1.22 -12.63 -20.17
CA PHE A 148 -1.19 -11.27 -19.68
C PHE A 148 -2.55 -10.84 -19.11
N PHE A 149 -3.66 -11.05 -19.85
CA PHE A 149 -5.00 -10.72 -19.38
C PHE A 149 -5.46 -11.67 -18.27
N ASN A 150 -5.04 -12.94 -18.28
CA ASN A 150 -5.31 -13.86 -17.18
C ASN A 150 -4.69 -13.37 -15.86
N ARG A 151 -3.46 -12.86 -15.88
CA ARG A 151 -2.85 -12.23 -14.69
C ARG A 151 -3.65 -11.03 -14.20
N LYS A 152 -4.12 -10.17 -15.13
CA LYS A 152 -4.95 -9.00 -14.78
C LYS A 152 -6.27 -9.43 -14.15
N ALA A 153 -6.93 -10.44 -14.70
CA ALA A 153 -8.16 -10.99 -14.14
C ALA A 153 -7.97 -11.53 -12.72
N LYS A 154 -6.86 -12.25 -12.48
CA LYS A 154 -6.51 -12.73 -11.14
C LYS A 154 -6.29 -11.57 -10.16
N ALA A 155 -5.54 -10.54 -10.54
CA ALA A 155 -5.32 -9.37 -9.70
C ALA A 155 -6.64 -8.61 -9.41
N SER A 156 -7.56 -8.56 -10.37
CA SER A 156 -8.86 -7.92 -10.18
C SER A 156 -9.74 -8.60 -9.13
N ALA A 157 -9.47 -9.86 -8.76
CA ALA A 157 -10.18 -10.54 -7.66
C ALA A 157 -9.99 -9.81 -6.32
N LEU A 158 -8.85 -9.16 -6.09
CA LEU A 158 -8.59 -8.36 -4.90
C LEU A 158 -9.58 -7.20 -4.72
N LEU A 159 -10.15 -6.68 -5.81
CA LEU A 159 -11.07 -5.54 -5.75
C LEU A 159 -12.38 -5.86 -5.01
N TYR A 160 -12.70 -7.14 -4.85
CA TYR A 160 -13.90 -7.64 -4.15
C TYR A 160 -13.60 -8.20 -2.77
N GLU A 161 -12.33 -8.27 -2.39
CA GLU A 161 -11.92 -8.80 -1.11
C GLU A 161 -12.13 -7.73 -0.02
N ASP A 162 -12.92 -8.08 0.98
CA ASP A 162 -12.98 -7.33 2.22
C ASP A 162 -11.84 -7.79 3.12
N LEU A 163 -11.12 -6.86 3.73
CA LEU A 163 -10.04 -7.20 4.66
C LEU A 163 -10.63 -7.73 5.97
N ASP A 164 -10.19 -8.90 6.40
CA ASP A 164 -10.58 -9.49 7.67
C ASP A 164 -9.71 -8.95 8.82
N ILE A 165 -9.91 -7.67 9.14
CA ILE A 165 -9.15 -6.98 10.19
C ILE A 165 -9.80 -7.24 11.54
N PRO A 166 -9.11 -7.94 12.48
CA PRO A 166 -9.61 -8.12 13.84
C PRO A 166 -9.91 -6.77 14.49
N LYS A 167 -11.02 -6.68 15.22
CA LYS A 167 -11.54 -5.44 15.82
C LYS A 167 -10.49 -4.65 16.62
N ASP A 168 -9.58 -5.35 17.28
CA ASP A 168 -8.56 -4.77 18.14
C ASP A 168 -7.15 -4.81 17.53
N ALA A 169 -7.02 -5.13 16.23
CA ALA A 169 -5.74 -5.31 15.56
C ALA A 169 -4.78 -4.12 15.76
N PHE A 170 -5.33 -2.91 15.79
CA PHE A 170 -4.54 -1.68 15.89
C PHE A 170 -4.64 -0.98 17.25
N ALA A 171 -5.36 -1.54 18.24
CA ALA A 171 -5.60 -0.89 19.52
C ALA A 171 -4.31 -0.47 20.27
N LYS A 172 -3.24 -1.25 20.10
CA LYS A 172 -1.92 -0.97 20.70
C LYS A 172 -0.94 -0.29 19.74
N SER A 173 -1.38 0.09 18.53
CA SER A 173 -0.51 0.73 17.56
C SER A 173 -0.11 2.13 18.03
N ASN A 174 1.19 2.44 17.97
CA ASN A 174 1.73 3.72 18.42
C ASN A 174 2.47 4.49 17.30
N TYR A 175 2.14 4.20 16.05
CA TYR A 175 2.69 4.88 14.89
C TYR A 175 1.64 5.77 14.21
N PRO A 176 2.07 6.85 13.52
CA PRO A 176 1.16 7.72 12.80
C PRO A 176 0.57 7.02 11.58
N VAL A 177 -0.72 7.24 11.34
CA VAL A 177 -1.41 6.79 10.13
C VAL A 177 -2.12 7.98 9.50
N VAL A 178 -1.85 8.22 8.23
CA VAL A 178 -2.59 9.19 7.41
C VAL A 178 -3.37 8.44 6.36
N VAL A 179 -4.69 8.57 6.40
CA VAL A 179 -5.60 8.14 5.34
C VAL A 179 -5.86 9.36 4.47
N LEU A 180 -5.49 9.27 3.19
CA LEU A 180 -5.55 10.36 2.24
C LEU A 180 -6.55 10.04 1.13
N ALA A 181 -7.42 10.96 0.78
CA ALA A 181 -8.32 10.83 -0.37
C ALA A 181 -8.56 12.19 -1.03
N GLY A 182 -8.91 12.19 -2.30
CA GLY A 182 -9.39 13.38 -2.99
C GLY A 182 -10.87 13.64 -2.71
N ALA A 183 -11.31 14.90 -2.77
CA ALA A 183 -12.72 15.26 -2.62
C ALA A 183 -13.60 14.59 -3.70
N HIS A 184 -13.04 14.28 -4.87
CA HIS A 184 -13.70 13.58 -5.98
C HIS A 184 -13.25 12.12 -6.14
N ASP A 185 -12.79 11.49 -5.02
CA ASP A 185 -12.35 10.10 -5.04
C ASP A 185 -13.50 9.13 -5.34
N MET A 186 -13.17 7.97 -5.89
CA MET A 186 -14.12 6.86 -6.05
C MET A 186 -14.43 6.17 -4.71
N ILE A 187 -13.57 6.32 -3.71
CA ILE A 187 -13.81 5.81 -2.35
C ILE A 187 -14.76 6.76 -1.63
N LYS A 188 -15.71 6.21 -0.90
CA LYS A 188 -16.62 7.00 -0.07
C LYS A 188 -15.85 7.72 1.04
N ARG A 189 -16.05 9.02 1.17
CA ARG A 189 -15.41 9.84 2.23
C ARG A 189 -15.61 9.26 3.62
N ARG A 190 -16.84 8.81 3.92
CA ARG A 190 -17.18 8.17 5.19
C ARG A 190 -16.28 6.96 5.47
N HIS A 191 -16.07 6.10 4.45
CA HIS A 191 -15.23 4.91 4.56
C HIS A 191 -13.77 5.27 4.89
N SER A 192 -13.19 6.28 4.21
CA SER A 192 -11.83 6.76 4.53
C SER A 192 -11.72 7.28 5.97
N ILE A 193 -12.76 7.94 6.50
CA ILE A 193 -12.80 8.38 7.90
C ILE A 193 -12.86 7.15 8.85
N GLU A 194 -13.65 6.15 8.51
CA GLU A 194 -13.77 4.90 9.27
C GLU A 194 -12.42 4.16 9.33
N ILE A 195 -11.70 4.06 8.21
CA ILE A 195 -10.33 3.50 8.19
C ILE A 195 -9.40 4.27 9.13
N ALA A 196 -9.42 5.61 9.08
CA ALA A 196 -8.56 6.40 9.96
C ALA A 196 -8.85 6.15 11.46
N LYS A 197 -10.12 5.93 11.82
CA LYS A 197 -10.55 5.66 13.20
C LYS A 197 -10.11 4.29 13.75
N LEU A 198 -9.68 3.35 12.89
CA LEU A 198 -9.13 2.07 13.34
C LEU A 198 -7.81 2.25 14.11
N PHE A 199 -7.11 3.34 13.89
CA PHE A 199 -5.79 3.60 14.45
C PHE A 199 -5.85 4.70 15.52
N PRO A 200 -5.26 4.49 16.73
CA PRO A 200 -5.22 5.52 17.78
C PRO A 200 -4.59 6.85 17.32
N LYS A 201 -3.61 6.80 16.41
CA LYS A 201 -2.97 7.96 15.79
C LYS A 201 -3.34 8.14 14.32
N GLY A 202 -4.53 7.68 13.94
CA GLY A 202 -5.05 7.82 12.59
C GLY A 202 -5.61 9.22 12.33
N LYS A 203 -5.30 9.76 11.15
CA LYS A 203 -5.83 11.05 10.67
C LYS A 203 -6.32 10.90 9.24
N PHE A 204 -7.52 11.40 8.96
CA PHE A 204 -8.02 11.54 7.60
C PHE A 204 -7.69 12.93 7.06
N ILE A 205 -7.17 12.98 5.84
CA ILE A 205 -6.88 14.21 5.10
C ILE A 205 -7.58 14.14 3.74
N GLU A 206 -8.40 15.13 3.45
CA GLU A 206 -9.06 15.28 2.15
C GLU A 206 -8.38 16.37 1.32
N ILE A 207 -7.96 16.03 0.10
CA ILE A 207 -7.36 17.00 -0.81
C ILE A 207 -8.43 17.57 -1.74
N LYS A 208 -8.69 18.87 -1.63
CA LYS A 208 -9.64 19.57 -2.49
C LYS A 208 -9.23 19.46 -3.96
N ASN A 209 -10.23 19.38 -4.84
CA ASN A 209 -10.07 19.32 -6.30
C ASN A 209 -9.23 18.14 -6.82
N GLN A 210 -9.02 17.11 -5.99
CA GLN A 210 -8.34 15.87 -6.38
C GLN A 210 -9.32 14.69 -6.39
N GLY A 211 -9.00 13.68 -7.22
CA GLY A 211 -9.67 12.39 -7.25
C GLY A 211 -8.75 11.30 -6.73
N HIS A 212 -8.87 10.10 -7.30
CA HIS A 212 -8.18 8.90 -6.85
C HIS A 212 -6.64 8.95 -6.95
N ASN A 213 -6.10 9.60 -8.00
CA ASN A 213 -4.67 9.52 -8.39
C ASN A 213 -3.81 10.67 -7.84
N ILE A 214 -3.92 11.01 -6.55
CA ILE A 214 -3.16 12.09 -5.91
C ILE A 214 -1.63 11.95 -6.12
N PRO A 215 -0.99 10.76 -5.97
CA PRO A 215 0.45 10.61 -6.18
C PRO A 215 0.94 11.12 -7.54
N GLN A 216 0.08 11.05 -8.56
CA GLN A 216 0.37 11.48 -9.93
C GLN A 216 -0.08 12.91 -10.21
N LYS A 217 -1.26 13.31 -9.71
CA LYS A 217 -1.92 14.59 -10.06
C LYS A 217 -1.44 15.74 -9.17
N ASP A 218 -1.16 15.46 -7.88
CA ASP A 218 -0.62 16.42 -6.92
C ASP A 218 0.58 15.82 -6.16
N SER A 219 1.60 15.46 -6.92
CA SER A 219 2.81 14.83 -6.39
C SER A 219 3.56 15.73 -5.40
N ILE A 220 3.45 17.05 -5.52
CA ILE A 220 4.11 17.99 -4.60
C ILE A 220 3.48 17.87 -3.20
N CYS A 221 2.15 17.92 -3.11
CA CYS A 221 1.42 17.73 -1.86
C CYS A 221 1.70 16.34 -1.28
N PHE A 222 1.61 15.29 -2.10
CA PHE A 222 1.86 13.92 -1.68
C PHE A 222 3.27 13.72 -1.11
N ASN A 223 4.30 14.25 -1.78
CA ASN A 223 5.68 14.18 -1.33
C ASN A 223 5.92 14.97 -0.02
N LYS A 224 5.24 16.11 0.17
CA LYS A 224 5.29 16.85 1.43
C LYS A 224 4.70 16.06 2.59
N ILE A 225 3.60 15.34 2.38
CA ILE A 225 2.98 14.48 3.40
C ILE A 225 3.94 13.34 3.79
N ILE A 226 4.55 12.65 2.81
CA ILE A 226 5.55 11.61 3.07
C ILE A 226 6.70 12.16 3.90
N SER A 227 7.27 13.28 3.48
CA SER A 227 8.41 13.91 4.17
C SER A 227 8.03 14.33 5.60
N GLY A 228 6.84 14.87 5.79
CA GLY A 228 6.31 15.23 7.11
C GLY A 228 6.15 14.02 8.03
N LEU A 229 5.61 12.92 7.50
CA LEU A 229 5.46 11.67 8.26
C LEU A 229 6.82 11.09 8.68
N VAL A 230 7.81 11.04 7.77
CA VAL A 230 9.14 10.53 8.12
C VAL A 230 9.80 11.40 9.19
N LYS A 231 9.73 12.73 9.07
CA LYS A 231 10.26 13.66 10.10
C LYS A 231 9.58 13.42 11.45
N TYR A 232 8.26 13.28 11.48
CA TYR A 232 7.51 12.99 12.70
C TYR A 232 7.95 11.65 13.34
N ILE A 233 8.09 10.59 12.54
CA ILE A 233 8.54 9.27 13.00
C ILE A 233 9.96 9.35 13.60
N GLN A 234 10.86 10.09 12.96
CA GLN A 234 12.24 10.24 13.41
C GLN A 234 12.36 11.08 14.69
N SER A 235 11.53 12.14 14.84
CA SER A 235 11.53 12.95 16.06
C SER A 235 11.09 12.16 17.29
N PHE A 236 10.15 11.23 17.16
CA PHE A 236 9.76 10.33 18.25
C PHE A 236 10.89 9.39 18.68
N LYS A 237 11.77 8.95 17.76
CA LYS A 237 12.93 8.12 18.10
C LYS A 237 13.98 8.87 18.92
N GLN A 238 14.13 10.17 18.70
CA GLN A 238 15.09 11.00 19.45
C GLN A 238 14.63 11.31 20.88
N TYR A 239 13.32 11.18 21.17
CA TYR A 239 12.75 11.51 22.48
C TYR A 239 12.75 10.32 23.48
N ILE A 240 13.16 9.12 23.07
CA ILE A 240 13.35 7.97 23.97
C ILE A 240 14.84 7.93 24.33
N PRO A 241 15.24 8.31 25.56
CA PRO A 241 16.62 8.22 26.01
C PRO A 241 17.15 6.78 25.90
N ASP A 242 18.43 6.63 25.54
CA ASP A 242 19.07 5.31 25.32
C ASP A 242 19.05 4.38 26.55
N ASN A 243 18.84 4.92 27.73
CA ASN A 243 18.74 4.20 29.01
C ASN A 243 17.45 3.39 29.20
N ILE A 244 16.45 3.52 28.31
CA ILE A 244 15.19 2.76 28.33
C ILE A 244 15.16 1.67 27.21
N ARG A 245 16.26 1.53 26.47
CA ARG A 245 16.39 0.55 25.36
C ARG A 245 16.90 -0.82 25.80
N ARG A 246 16.67 -1.21 27.05
CA ARG A 246 17.01 -2.56 27.53
C ARG A 246 15.79 -3.47 27.56
#